data_730a3bbdd7429ddf8d18ae11e9198609
#
_entry.id   730a3bbdd7429ddf8d18ae11e9198609
#
_cell.length_a   1.000
_cell.length_b   1.000
_cell.length_c   1.000
_cell.angle_alpha   90.00
_cell.angle_beta   90.00
_cell.angle_gamma   90.00
#
_symmetry.space_group_name_H-M   'P 1'
#
loop_
_entity.id
_entity.type
_entity.pdbx_description
1 polymer ?
#
loop_
_entity_poly.entity_id
_entity_poly.type
_entity_poly.pdbx_seq_one_letter_code
_entity_poly.pdbx_strand_id
1 'polypeptide(L)'
;QARDLLGLLLLRWDAYNLKTVLRGKRAHAPTEEVLASTLPVGWLDEVALAELTQVTTLRATADTLETWRSPLARPFREGLRAVGESGDLQFLEFALDRFAFAQALRAVAEDGDNDCVVRDYLRLLVDKANFLTALRYLYERSALSPVEAGRHFLEANGRFTRAHYDAVAGARDVRHAMALLADTPIRRLAGTFP
;
A
#
# COMPACT_ATOMS: atom_id res chain seq x y z
N GLN A 1 -15.80 -1.70 20.14
CA GLN A 1 -14.56 -0.88 20.04
C GLN A 1 -13.31 -1.72 19.71
N ALA A 2 -12.88 -2.71 20.54
CA ALA A 2 -11.66 -3.49 20.26
C ALA A 2 -11.77 -4.35 18.98
N ARG A 3 -12.94 -4.94 18.71
CA ARG A 3 -13.22 -5.73 17.51
C ARG A 3 -13.19 -4.88 16.24
N ASP A 4 -13.68 -3.65 16.31
CA ASP A 4 -13.71 -2.74 15.19
C ASP A 4 -12.30 -2.25 14.85
N LEU A 5 -11.48 -1.95 15.86
CA LEU A 5 -10.07 -1.60 15.70
C LEU A 5 -9.28 -2.73 15.03
N LEU A 6 -9.47 -3.98 15.52
CA LEU A 6 -8.79 -5.13 14.92
C LEU A 6 -9.19 -5.31 13.45
N GLY A 7 -10.48 -5.21 13.11
CA GLY A 7 -10.96 -5.27 11.74
C GLY A 7 -10.32 -4.22 10.83
N LEU A 8 -10.15 -3.00 11.34
CA LEU A 8 -9.50 -1.91 10.58
C LEU A 8 -7.97 -2.11 10.43
N LEU A 9 -7.32 -2.71 11.43
CA LEU A 9 -5.92 -3.12 11.31
C LEU A 9 -5.74 -4.27 10.30
N LEU A 10 -6.69 -5.19 10.25
CA LEU A 10 -6.69 -6.33 9.33
C LEU A 10 -7.01 -5.90 7.88
N LEU A 11 -7.70 -4.77 7.67
CA LEU A 11 -7.99 -4.23 6.33
C LEU A 11 -6.73 -4.01 5.50
N ARG A 12 -5.60 -3.75 6.13
CA ARG A 12 -4.30 -3.65 5.46
C ARG A 12 -3.87 -4.99 4.86
N TRP A 13 -4.20 -6.11 5.51
CA TRP A 13 -3.92 -7.43 4.98
C TRP A 13 -4.85 -7.77 3.82
N ASP A 14 -6.11 -7.33 3.88
CA ASP A 14 -7.03 -7.44 2.74
C ASP A 14 -6.52 -6.66 1.52
N ALA A 15 -6.03 -5.44 1.72
CA ALA A 15 -5.40 -4.66 0.65
C ALA A 15 -4.13 -5.34 0.11
N TYR A 16 -3.29 -5.92 0.97
CA TYR A 16 -2.13 -6.71 0.58
C TYR A 16 -2.54 -7.93 -0.26
N ASN A 17 -3.50 -8.72 0.21
CA ASN A 17 -4.00 -9.90 -0.47
C ASN A 17 -4.55 -9.56 -1.86
N LEU A 18 -5.36 -8.51 -1.95
CA LEU A 18 -5.93 -8.06 -3.22
C LEU A 18 -4.84 -7.63 -4.20
N LYS A 19 -3.82 -6.90 -3.75
CA LYS A 19 -2.65 -6.55 -4.57
C LYS A 19 -1.88 -7.81 -5.04
N THR A 20 -1.71 -8.80 -4.16
CA THR A 20 -1.06 -10.07 -4.49
C THR A 20 -1.82 -10.81 -5.60
N VAL A 21 -3.14 -10.90 -5.50
CA VAL A 21 -3.98 -11.47 -6.56
C VAL A 21 -3.85 -10.71 -7.88
N LEU A 22 -3.87 -9.37 -7.84
CA LEU A 22 -3.73 -8.53 -9.04
C LEU A 22 -2.37 -8.70 -9.72
N ARG A 23 -1.30 -8.74 -8.94
CA ARG A 23 0.07 -8.97 -9.44
C ARG A 23 0.23 -10.36 -10.04
N GLY A 24 -0.32 -11.38 -9.36
CA GLY A 24 -0.32 -12.75 -9.86
C GLY A 24 -1.02 -12.86 -11.20
N LYS A 25 -2.18 -12.24 -11.37
CA LYS A 25 -2.91 -12.19 -12.65
C LYS A 25 -2.08 -11.50 -13.74
N ARG A 26 -1.47 -10.36 -13.44
CA ARG A 26 -0.62 -9.64 -14.39
C ARG A 26 0.59 -10.46 -14.82
N ALA A 27 1.17 -11.22 -13.89
CA ALA A 27 2.32 -12.10 -14.12
C ALA A 27 1.93 -13.45 -14.73
N HIS A 28 0.63 -13.74 -14.91
CA HIS A 28 0.12 -15.06 -15.31
C HIS A 28 0.61 -16.19 -14.38
N ALA A 29 0.78 -15.89 -13.09
CA ALA A 29 1.22 -16.87 -12.11
C ALA A 29 0.13 -17.93 -11.83
N PRO A 30 0.51 -19.19 -11.53
CA PRO A 30 -0.44 -20.22 -11.13
C PRO A 30 -1.26 -19.80 -9.90
N THR A 31 -2.55 -20.15 -9.88
CA THR A 31 -3.44 -19.82 -8.76
C THR A 31 -2.89 -20.28 -7.40
N GLU A 32 -2.30 -21.47 -7.34
CA GLU A 32 -1.72 -22.03 -6.11
C GLU A 32 -0.57 -21.17 -5.57
N GLU A 33 0.30 -20.67 -6.44
CA GLU A 33 1.42 -19.79 -6.09
C GLU A 33 0.90 -18.44 -5.57
N VAL A 34 -0.13 -17.90 -6.22
CA VAL A 34 -0.78 -16.65 -5.78
C VAL A 34 -1.38 -16.83 -4.40
N LEU A 35 -2.16 -17.87 -4.17
CA LEU A 35 -2.82 -18.16 -2.90
C LEU A 35 -1.79 -18.43 -1.78
N ALA A 36 -0.71 -19.17 -2.06
CA ALA A 36 0.37 -19.40 -1.10
C ALA A 36 1.08 -18.11 -0.65
N SER A 37 0.97 -17.03 -1.44
CA SER A 37 1.53 -15.71 -1.14
C SER A 37 0.54 -14.78 -0.43
N THR A 38 -0.69 -15.24 -0.13
CA THR A 38 -1.72 -14.46 0.58
C THR A 38 -1.77 -14.79 2.08
N LEU A 39 -2.36 -13.89 2.86
CA LEU A 39 -2.58 -14.02 4.29
C LEU A 39 -4.07 -13.77 4.59
N PRO A 40 -4.93 -14.81 4.60
CA PRO A 40 -6.39 -14.68 4.74
C PRO A 40 -6.80 -14.44 6.21
N VAL A 41 -6.33 -13.35 6.81
CA VAL A 41 -6.57 -12.99 8.21
C VAL A 41 -7.57 -11.85 8.40
N GLY A 42 -8.02 -11.25 7.32
CA GLY A 42 -8.95 -10.12 7.30
C GLY A 42 -10.36 -10.49 6.90
N TRP A 43 -11.00 -9.59 6.18
CA TRP A 43 -12.33 -9.79 5.60
C TRP A 43 -12.29 -10.71 4.38
N LEU A 44 -11.18 -10.69 3.61
CA LEU A 44 -10.94 -11.62 2.50
C LEU A 44 -10.38 -12.93 3.06
N ASP A 45 -11.28 -13.90 3.25
CA ASP A 45 -10.92 -15.25 3.65
C ASP A 45 -10.36 -16.07 2.46
N GLU A 46 -9.98 -17.32 2.72
CA GLU A 46 -9.43 -18.24 1.71
C GLU A 46 -10.38 -18.45 0.52
N VAL A 47 -11.69 -18.54 0.79
CA VAL A 47 -12.72 -18.77 -0.24
C VAL A 47 -12.84 -17.54 -1.13
N ALA A 48 -12.95 -16.36 -0.54
CA ALA A 48 -13.00 -15.09 -1.27
C ALA A 48 -11.74 -14.86 -2.12
N LEU A 49 -10.56 -15.17 -1.58
CA LEU A 49 -9.30 -15.05 -2.32
C LEU A 49 -9.22 -16.03 -3.49
N ALA A 50 -9.65 -17.29 -3.29
CA ALA A 50 -9.72 -18.28 -4.36
C ALA A 50 -10.68 -17.83 -5.46
N GLU A 51 -11.85 -17.32 -5.13
CA GLU A 51 -12.81 -16.77 -6.09
C GLU A 51 -12.22 -15.58 -6.85
N LEU A 52 -11.56 -14.63 -6.15
CA LEU A 52 -10.91 -13.51 -6.80
C LEU A 52 -9.82 -13.92 -7.79
N THR A 53 -9.11 -15.03 -7.59
CA THR A 53 -8.11 -15.51 -8.57
C THR A 53 -8.78 -15.97 -9.88
N GLN A 54 -10.01 -16.42 -9.85
CA GLN A 54 -10.75 -16.88 -11.03
C GLN A 54 -11.38 -15.73 -11.83
N VAL A 55 -11.59 -14.58 -11.23
CA VAL A 55 -12.15 -13.41 -11.92
C VAL A 55 -11.16 -12.88 -12.96
N THR A 56 -11.57 -12.75 -14.22
CA THR A 56 -10.65 -12.52 -15.35
C THR A 56 -10.26 -11.06 -15.56
N THR A 57 -11.08 -10.09 -15.16
CA THR A 57 -10.85 -8.67 -15.44
C THR A 57 -10.87 -7.82 -14.17
N LEU A 58 -10.15 -6.68 -14.20
CA LEU A 58 -10.20 -5.71 -13.10
C LEU A 58 -11.60 -5.18 -12.84
N ARG A 59 -12.39 -5.00 -13.90
CA ARG A 59 -13.78 -4.54 -13.79
C ARG A 59 -14.64 -5.58 -13.07
N ALA A 60 -14.56 -6.83 -13.47
CA ALA A 60 -15.28 -7.92 -12.80
C ALA A 60 -14.82 -8.07 -11.34
N THR A 61 -13.53 -7.87 -11.03
CA THR A 61 -13.04 -7.83 -9.65
C THR A 61 -13.71 -6.70 -8.85
N ALA A 62 -13.87 -5.50 -9.43
CA ALA A 62 -14.58 -4.40 -8.79
C ALA A 62 -16.05 -4.75 -8.52
N ASP A 63 -16.73 -5.35 -9.49
CA ASP A 63 -18.14 -5.74 -9.38
C ASP A 63 -18.33 -6.86 -8.33
N THR A 64 -17.41 -7.82 -8.26
CA THR A 64 -17.37 -8.84 -7.20
C THR A 64 -17.22 -8.23 -5.80
N LEU A 65 -16.25 -7.35 -5.62
CA LEU A 65 -16.04 -6.65 -4.35
C LEU A 65 -17.26 -5.83 -3.93
N GLU A 66 -17.98 -5.21 -4.87
CA GLU A 66 -19.23 -4.48 -4.59
C GLU A 66 -20.35 -5.44 -4.20
N THR A 67 -20.53 -6.54 -4.92
CA THR A 67 -21.52 -7.58 -4.60
C THR A 67 -21.33 -8.10 -3.19
N TRP A 68 -20.10 -8.28 -2.78
CA TRP A 68 -19.75 -8.71 -1.42
C TRP A 68 -19.84 -7.59 -0.39
N ARG A 69 -20.09 -6.35 -0.80
CA ARG A 69 -20.05 -5.16 0.07
C ARG A 69 -18.71 -5.00 0.81
N SER A 70 -17.62 -5.36 0.14
CA SER A 70 -16.28 -5.23 0.69
C SER A 70 -15.95 -3.76 0.98
N PRO A 71 -15.31 -3.44 2.12
CA PRO A 71 -14.83 -2.09 2.39
C PRO A 71 -13.81 -1.61 1.35
N LEU A 72 -13.16 -2.53 0.62
CA LEU A 72 -12.20 -2.22 -0.45
C LEU A 72 -12.87 -1.96 -1.82
N ALA A 73 -14.17 -2.18 -1.99
CA ALA A 73 -14.86 -1.98 -3.26
C ALA A 73 -14.72 -0.54 -3.78
N ARG A 74 -14.98 0.45 -2.93
CA ARG A 74 -14.87 1.86 -3.30
C ARG A 74 -13.46 2.28 -3.68
N PRO A 75 -12.42 2.09 -2.84
CA PRO A 75 -11.05 2.47 -3.19
C PRO A 75 -10.53 1.69 -4.40
N PHE A 76 -10.95 0.43 -4.61
CA PHE A 76 -10.63 -0.33 -5.80
C PHE A 76 -11.17 0.35 -7.06
N ARG A 77 -12.44 0.75 -7.05
CA ARG A 77 -13.08 1.43 -8.19
C ARG A 77 -12.47 2.82 -8.47
N GLU A 78 -12.10 3.55 -7.43
CA GLU A 78 -11.37 4.83 -7.56
C GLU A 78 -10.00 4.62 -8.23
N GLY A 79 -9.22 3.63 -7.77
CA GLY A 79 -7.93 3.27 -8.36
C GLY A 79 -8.06 2.75 -9.79
N LEU A 80 -9.10 1.95 -10.07
CA LEU A 80 -9.35 1.41 -11.42
C LEU A 80 -9.56 2.51 -12.48
N ARG A 81 -10.20 3.62 -12.12
CA ARG A 81 -10.35 4.77 -13.04
C ARG A 81 -9.00 5.34 -13.43
N ALA A 82 -8.09 5.50 -12.47
CA ALA A 82 -6.74 6.00 -12.72
C ALA A 82 -5.91 5.01 -13.58
N VAL A 83 -6.09 3.70 -13.39
CA VAL A 83 -5.47 2.67 -14.25
C VAL A 83 -5.95 2.81 -15.69
N GLY A 84 -7.25 3.09 -15.92
CA GLY A 84 -7.82 3.24 -17.26
C GLY A 84 -7.14 4.32 -18.10
N GLU A 85 -6.61 5.36 -17.47
CA GLU A 85 -5.90 6.46 -18.11
C GLU A 85 -4.42 6.13 -18.37
N SER A 86 -3.76 5.41 -17.46
CA SER A 86 -2.31 5.17 -17.47
C SER A 86 -1.90 3.75 -17.87
N GLY A 87 -2.79 2.76 -17.72
CA GLY A 87 -2.46 1.34 -17.83
C GLY A 87 -1.63 0.79 -16.65
N ASP A 88 -1.32 1.63 -15.66
CA ASP A 88 -0.45 1.25 -14.55
C ASP A 88 -1.23 0.83 -13.29
N LEU A 89 -1.07 -0.42 -12.88
CA LEU A 89 -1.68 -0.96 -11.66
C LEU A 89 -1.22 -0.26 -10.37
N GLN A 90 -0.10 0.47 -10.39
CA GLN A 90 0.40 1.16 -9.22
C GLN A 90 -0.62 2.17 -8.67
N PHE A 91 -1.41 2.82 -9.52
CA PHE A 91 -2.48 3.73 -9.10
C PHE A 91 -3.57 3.02 -8.29
N LEU A 92 -3.94 1.80 -8.70
CA LEU A 92 -4.91 0.97 -7.99
C LEU A 92 -4.33 0.49 -6.65
N GLU A 93 -3.11 -0.01 -6.65
CA GLU A 93 -2.42 -0.45 -5.45
C GLU A 93 -2.27 0.68 -4.42
N PHE A 94 -1.92 1.87 -4.89
CA PHE A 94 -1.82 3.05 -4.05
C PHE A 94 -3.16 3.47 -3.46
N ALA A 95 -4.25 3.43 -4.24
CA ALA A 95 -5.59 3.75 -3.74
C ALA A 95 -6.02 2.80 -2.61
N LEU A 96 -5.71 1.50 -2.73
CA LEU A 96 -5.96 0.50 -1.70
C LEU A 96 -5.15 0.76 -0.43
N ASP A 97 -3.84 1.01 -0.56
CA ASP A 97 -2.97 1.30 0.57
C ASP A 97 -3.39 2.59 1.28
N ARG A 98 -3.63 3.67 0.53
CA ARG A 98 -4.10 4.94 1.06
C ARG A 98 -5.37 4.77 1.89
N PHE A 99 -6.34 4.02 1.36
CA PHE A 99 -7.59 3.77 2.08
C PHE A 99 -7.35 2.97 3.36
N ALA A 100 -6.62 1.84 3.28
CA ALA A 100 -6.39 0.95 4.42
C ALA A 100 -5.64 1.68 5.55
N PHE A 101 -4.58 2.41 5.24
CA PHE A 101 -3.85 3.20 6.24
C PHE A 101 -4.68 4.34 6.82
N ALA A 102 -5.45 5.07 5.98
CA ALA A 102 -6.30 6.14 6.46
C ALA A 102 -7.38 5.62 7.43
N GLN A 103 -7.99 4.45 7.15
CA GLN A 103 -8.96 3.85 8.05
C GLN A 103 -8.31 3.39 9.36
N ALA A 104 -7.15 2.72 9.30
CA ALA A 104 -6.44 2.27 10.47
C ALA A 104 -6.01 3.44 11.38
N LEU A 105 -5.46 4.50 10.81
CA LEU A 105 -5.05 5.70 11.57
C LEU A 105 -6.24 6.44 12.21
N ARG A 106 -7.38 6.50 11.53
CA ARG A 106 -8.61 7.11 12.09
C ARG A 106 -9.20 6.32 13.24
N ALA A 107 -9.03 5.00 13.23
CA ALA A 107 -9.57 4.11 14.26
C ALA A 107 -8.80 4.15 15.57
N VAL A 108 -7.53 4.55 15.50
CA VAL A 108 -6.68 4.68 16.69
C VAL A 108 -6.96 6.05 17.31
N ALA A 109 -7.75 6.06 18.40
CA ALA A 109 -8.14 7.29 19.12
C ALA A 109 -6.92 8.09 19.60
N GLU A 110 -7.10 9.37 19.85
CA GLU A 110 -5.97 10.25 20.17
C GLU A 110 -5.49 10.12 21.62
N ASP A 111 -6.27 9.53 22.53
CA ASP A 111 -6.12 9.72 23.97
C ASP A 111 -5.82 8.44 24.80
N GLY A 112 -5.52 7.28 24.18
CA GLY A 112 -5.20 6.05 24.91
C GLY A 112 -3.71 5.72 24.93
N ASP A 113 -3.14 5.30 26.07
CA ASP A 113 -1.71 4.92 26.16
C ASP A 113 -1.33 3.80 25.19
N ASN A 114 -2.21 2.81 25.00
CA ASN A 114 -2.01 1.75 24.00
C ASN A 114 -2.19 2.25 22.56
N ASP A 115 -3.01 3.27 22.36
CA ASP A 115 -3.29 3.84 21.06
C ASP A 115 -2.10 4.61 20.50
N CYS A 116 -1.28 5.22 21.35
CA CYS A 116 -0.01 5.86 20.95
C CYS A 116 0.92 4.85 20.28
N VAL A 117 1.09 3.66 20.87
CA VAL A 117 2.00 2.62 20.36
C VAL A 117 1.51 2.10 19.01
N VAL A 118 0.20 1.82 18.89
CA VAL A 118 -0.41 1.36 17.64
C VAL A 118 -0.29 2.44 16.56
N ARG A 119 -0.52 3.69 16.91
CA ARG A 119 -0.40 4.83 15.97
C ARG A 119 1.03 5.00 15.47
N ASP A 120 2.01 4.94 16.36
CA ASP A 120 3.42 5.06 16.00
C ASP A 120 3.86 3.88 15.13
N TYR A 121 3.36 2.68 15.39
CA TYR A 121 3.57 1.53 14.53
C TYR A 121 2.95 1.72 13.14
N LEU A 122 1.71 2.21 13.05
CA LEU A 122 1.07 2.51 11.77
C LEU A 122 1.83 3.58 10.98
N ARG A 123 2.30 4.64 11.64
CA ARG A 123 3.13 5.68 11.02
C ARG A 123 4.43 5.10 10.48
N LEU A 124 5.09 4.23 11.24
CA LEU A 124 6.30 3.53 10.78
C LEU A 124 6.04 2.67 9.53
N LEU A 125 4.88 2.01 9.47
CA LEU A 125 4.49 1.23 8.30
C LEU A 125 4.23 2.11 7.07
N VAL A 126 3.62 3.28 7.26
CA VAL A 126 3.43 4.27 6.19
C VAL A 126 4.77 4.85 5.75
N ASP A 127 5.66 5.19 6.69
CA ASP A 127 7.02 5.64 6.37
C ASP A 127 7.78 4.62 5.52
N LYS A 128 7.69 3.32 5.88
CA LYS A 128 8.24 2.23 5.09
C LYS A 128 7.61 2.15 3.69
N ALA A 129 6.30 2.25 3.59
CA ALA A 129 5.59 2.21 2.30
C ALA A 129 6.01 3.38 1.41
N ASN A 130 6.06 4.59 1.95
CA ASN A 130 6.52 5.79 1.24
C ASN A 130 7.98 5.66 0.77
N PHE A 131 8.86 5.18 1.64
CA PHE A 131 10.27 4.98 1.31
C PHE A 131 10.46 3.97 0.17
N LEU A 132 9.79 2.81 0.25
CA LEU A 132 9.84 1.80 -0.81
C LEU A 132 9.25 2.31 -2.13
N THR A 133 8.20 3.12 -2.07
CA THR A 133 7.61 3.76 -3.25
C THR A 133 8.57 4.77 -3.89
N ALA A 134 9.22 5.62 -3.08
CA ALA A 134 10.23 6.56 -3.57
C ALA A 134 11.43 5.84 -4.21
N LEU A 135 11.90 4.74 -3.61
CA LEU A 135 12.96 3.91 -4.21
C LEU A 135 12.53 3.27 -5.53
N ARG A 136 11.28 2.83 -5.63
CA ARG A 136 10.74 2.29 -6.89
C ARG A 136 10.81 3.35 -7.99
N TYR A 137 10.38 4.59 -7.73
CA TYR A 137 10.49 5.69 -8.69
C TYR A 137 11.93 6.01 -9.07
N LEU A 138 12.85 5.94 -8.11
CA LEU A 138 14.28 6.08 -8.38
C LEU A 138 14.79 5.00 -9.35
N TYR A 139 14.31 3.75 -9.20
CA TYR A 139 14.71 2.63 -10.05
C TYR A 139 14.08 2.67 -11.44
N GLU A 140 12.79 2.94 -11.50
CA GLU A 140 11.99 2.88 -12.72
C GLU A 140 12.18 4.11 -13.62
N ARG A 141 12.83 5.16 -13.15
CA ARG A 141 13.24 6.46 -13.81
C ARG A 141 12.53 6.87 -15.13
N SER A 142 11.58 6.10 -15.60
CA SER A 142 11.30 6.07 -17.02
C SER A 142 10.00 6.75 -17.48
N ALA A 143 9.05 7.03 -16.59
CA ALA A 143 7.73 7.44 -17.08
C ALA A 143 7.05 8.59 -16.31
N LEU A 144 7.38 8.82 -15.05
CA LEU A 144 6.67 9.83 -14.25
C LEU A 144 7.56 10.99 -13.86
N SER A 145 7.04 12.20 -14.00
CA SER A 145 7.69 13.40 -13.44
C SER A 145 7.75 13.30 -11.89
N PRO A 146 8.69 14.00 -11.23
CA PRO A 146 8.73 14.07 -9.77
C PRO A 146 7.40 14.51 -9.14
N VAL A 147 6.62 15.34 -9.84
CA VAL A 147 5.30 15.80 -9.41
C VAL A 147 4.29 14.65 -9.42
N GLU A 148 4.32 13.80 -10.43
CA GLU A 148 3.45 12.61 -10.53
C GLU A 148 3.84 11.56 -9.49
N ALA A 149 5.14 11.30 -9.33
CA ALA A 149 5.66 10.44 -8.26
C ALA A 149 5.13 10.88 -6.90
N GLY A 150 5.12 12.18 -6.66
CA GLY A 150 4.63 12.75 -5.41
C GLY A 150 3.14 12.52 -5.12
N ARG A 151 2.31 12.20 -6.09
CA ARG A 151 0.91 11.84 -5.87
C ARG A 151 0.75 10.51 -5.12
N HIS A 152 1.80 9.68 -5.10
CA HIS A 152 1.83 8.40 -4.41
C HIS A 152 2.42 8.49 -2.99
N PHE A 153 2.58 9.70 -2.45
CA PHE A 153 2.94 9.88 -1.06
C PHE A 153 1.72 9.69 -0.14
N LEU A 154 1.86 8.83 0.88
CA LEU A 154 0.84 8.56 1.89
C LEU A 154 1.03 9.53 3.06
N GLU A 155 0.02 10.39 3.30
CA GLU A 155 0.03 11.32 4.42
C GLU A 155 -0.33 10.60 5.74
N ALA A 156 0.59 10.62 6.71
CA ALA A 156 0.37 9.98 8.02
C ALA A 156 1.06 10.69 9.18
N ASN A 157 1.61 11.87 8.97
CA ASN A 157 2.43 12.57 9.97
C ASN A 157 3.54 11.69 10.55
N GLY A 158 4.17 10.86 9.69
CA GLY A 158 5.31 10.03 10.01
C GLY A 158 6.61 10.81 10.05
N ARG A 159 7.71 10.10 10.23
CA ARG A 159 9.07 10.67 10.22
C ARG A 159 9.61 10.83 8.80
N PHE A 160 9.16 9.99 7.86
CA PHE A 160 9.47 10.11 6.44
C PHE A 160 8.52 11.11 5.81
N THR A 161 8.96 12.36 5.74
CA THR A 161 8.17 13.47 5.22
C THR A 161 8.10 13.47 3.69
N ARG A 162 7.20 14.28 3.14
CA ARG A 162 7.11 14.52 1.70
C ARG A 162 8.45 15.00 1.11
N ALA A 163 9.16 15.87 1.82
CA ALA A 163 10.47 16.34 1.38
C ALA A 163 11.51 15.21 1.28
N HIS A 164 11.50 14.26 2.23
CA HIS A 164 12.35 13.06 2.15
C HIS A 164 11.97 12.18 0.95
N TYR A 165 10.67 12.01 0.71
CA TYR A 165 10.16 11.25 -0.42
C TYR A 165 10.63 11.83 -1.76
N ASP A 166 10.44 13.13 -1.96
CA ASP A 166 10.82 13.83 -3.18
C ASP A 166 12.36 13.79 -3.38
N ALA A 167 13.13 13.93 -2.30
CA ALA A 167 14.59 13.83 -2.34
C ALA A 167 15.07 12.42 -2.75
N VAL A 168 14.47 11.36 -2.22
CA VAL A 168 14.79 9.97 -2.57
C VAL A 168 14.38 9.66 -4.01
N ALA A 169 13.16 10.00 -4.40
CA ALA A 169 12.65 9.76 -5.76
C ALA A 169 13.46 10.51 -6.83
N GLY A 170 13.96 11.72 -6.49
CA GLY A 170 14.80 12.55 -7.36
C GLY A 170 16.30 12.28 -7.29
N ALA A 171 16.75 11.35 -6.42
CA ALA A 171 18.17 11.04 -6.28
C ALA A 171 18.75 10.44 -7.56
N ARG A 172 20.04 10.62 -7.80
CA ARG A 172 20.69 10.05 -9.01
C ARG A 172 20.88 8.52 -8.94
N ASP A 173 21.05 7.97 -7.75
CA ASP A 173 21.17 6.54 -7.46
C ASP A 173 20.83 6.23 -6.00
N VAL A 174 20.76 4.94 -5.64
CA VAL A 174 20.41 4.50 -4.28
C VAL A 174 21.43 4.97 -3.25
N ARG A 175 22.73 5.01 -3.59
CA ARG A 175 23.77 5.49 -2.66
C ARG A 175 23.55 6.97 -2.34
N HIS A 176 23.22 7.77 -3.34
CA HIS A 176 22.88 9.19 -3.15
C HIS A 176 21.61 9.35 -2.32
N ALA A 177 20.57 8.55 -2.59
CA ALA A 177 19.34 8.54 -1.79
C ALA A 177 19.62 8.23 -0.31
N MET A 178 20.45 7.24 -0.03
CA MET A 178 20.85 6.90 1.36
C MET A 178 21.66 8.00 2.01
N ALA A 179 22.54 8.67 1.29
CA ALA A 179 23.30 9.81 1.79
C ALA A 179 22.40 11.00 2.19
N LEU A 180 21.36 11.28 1.41
CA LEU A 180 20.37 12.33 1.71
C LEU A 180 19.58 12.05 3.01
N LEU A 181 19.47 10.79 3.41
CA LEU A 181 18.77 10.36 4.62
C LEU A 181 19.69 10.19 5.84
N ALA A 182 21.03 10.30 5.66
CA ALA A 182 22.02 9.96 6.69
C ALA A 182 21.87 10.79 7.99
N ASP A 183 21.49 12.06 7.87
CA ASP A 183 21.32 13.00 8.99
C ASP A 183 19.86 13.11 9.47
N THR A 184 18.98 12.23 8.98
CA THR A 184 17.57 12.22 9.36
C THR A 184 17.28 11.14 10.42
N PRO A 185 16.17 11.27 11.20
CA PRO A 185 15.73 10.22 12.12
C PRO A 185 15.47 8.86 11.45
N ILE A 186 15.42 8.83 10.12
CA ILE A 186 15.13 7.66 9.28
C ILE A 186 16.39 6.83 8.99
N ARG A 187 17.58 7.34 9.33
CA ARG A 187 18.87 6.63 9.16
C ARG A 187 18.81 5.16 9.60
N ARG A 188 18.06 4.86 10.67
CA ARG A 188 17.89 3.50 11.17
C ARG A 188 17.11 2.60 10.21
N LEU A 189 16.18 3.15 9.41
CA LEU A 189 15.47 2.40 8.37
C LEU A 189 16.38 2.13 7.17
N ALA A 190 17.28 3.06 6.85
CA ALA A 190 18.25 2.91 5.77
C ALA A 190 19.40 1.94 6.11
N GLY A 191 19.78 1.83 7.40
CA GLY A 191 20.86 0.95 7.86
C GLY A 191 20.49 -0.55 8.00
N THR A 192 19.25 -0.92 7.75
CA THR A 192 18.78 -2.33 7.78
C THR A 192 18.82 -3.02 6.42
N PHE A 193 19.27 -2.33 5.37
CA PHE A 193 19.50 -2.95 4.06
C PHE A 193 20.99 -3.34 3.95
N PRO A 194 21.28 -4.62 3.62
CA PRO A 194 22.63 -5.09 3.40
C PRO A 194 23.29 -4.43 2.18
#